data_89d6868ba4accfa198f8761dbce5ab21
#
_entry.id   89d6868ba4accfa198f8761dbce5ab21
#
_cell.length_a   1.000
_cell.length_b   1.000
_cell.length_c   1.000
_cell.angle_alpha   90.00
_cell.angle_beta   90.00
_cell.angle_gamma   90.00
#
_symmetry.space_group_name_H-M   'P 1'
#
loop_
_entity.id
_entity.type
_entity.pdbx_description
1 polymer ?
#
loop_
_entity_poly.entity_id
_entity_poly.type
_entity_poly.pdbx_seq_one_letter_code
_entity_poly.pdbx_strand_id
1 'polypeptide(L)'
;MKIILGIDPGLNTTGYGVIDVSSGKVRLLEAGVVRSQSKHLTGKVGEIYDGIREVIETFKPDIVAMEQLYTHYDRPTTAILMGHARGCICLAANQSGLDVVSYGATKVKKILTGNGRATKDQIQRAIKLELNLTTYPEPPDVADALAIALCHFYHGRLGVHVKPSELHHGIDRLFPNDISRQ
;
A
#
# COMPACT_ATOMS: atom_id res chain seq x y z
N MET A 1 -4.48 3.12 16.63
CA MET A 1 -3.61 2.81 15.49
C MET A 1 -2.23 3.37 15.80
N LYS A 2 -1.20 2.54 15.77
CA LYS A 2 0.17 2.91 16.15
C LYS A 2 1.15 2.64 15.01
N ILE A 3 1.00 1.53 14.29
CA ILE A 3 1.90 1.09 13.23
C ILE A 3 1.12 0.96 11.93
N ILE A 4 1.62 1.57 10.88
CA ILE A 4 1.03 1.52 9.54
C ILE A 4 2.03 0.84 8.60
N LEU A 5 1.56 -0.16 7.87
CA LEU A 5 2.32 -0.79 6.78
C LEU A 5 1.80 -0.24 5.44
N GLY A 6 2.62 0.54 4.75
CA GLY A 6 2.37 0.96 3.38
C GLY A 6 2.97 -0.03 2.39
N ILE A 7 2.25 -0.35 1.33
CA ILE A 7 2.68 -1.29 0.30
C ILE A 7 2.44 -0.70 -1.09
N ASP A 8 3.47 -0.78 -1.94
CA ASP A 8 3.39 -0.57 -3.39
C ASP A 8 3.48 -1.93 -4.09
N PRO A 9 2.35 -2.48 -4.57
CA PRO A 9 2.31 -3.83 -5.11
C PRO A 9 2.98 -3.94 -6.47
N GLY A 10 3.89 -4.89 -6.63
CA GLY A 10 4.48 -5.26 -7.91
C GLY A 10 4.82 -6.75 -7.97
N LEU A 11 4.63 -7.39 -9.14
CA LEU A 11 4.82 -8.84 -9.27
C LEU A 11 6.29 -9.27 -9.22
N ASN A 12 7.22 -8.40 -9.62
CA ASN A 12 8.66 -8.66 -9.55
C ASN A 12 9.30 -8.03 -8.31
N THR A 13 8.80 -6.87 -7.92
CA THR A 13 9.27 -6.11 -6.77
C THR A 13 8.05 -5.48 -6.11
N THR A 14 7.82 -5.78 -4.85
CA THR A 14 6.81 -5.14 -4.01
C THR A 14 7.54 -4.26 -2.99
N GLY A 15 7.30 -2.95 -3.04
CA GLY A 15 7.81 -2.03 -2.04
C GLY A 15 7.01 -2.10 -0.74
N TYR A 16 7.68 -1.95 0.40
CA TYR A 16 7.00 -1.78 1.69
C TYR A 16 7.67 -0.70 2.55
N GLY A 17 6.86 -0.09 3.41
CA GLY A 17 7.33 0.87 4.40
C GLY A 17 6.50 0.80 5.67
N VAL A 18 7.16 0.68 6.82
CA VAL A 18 6.54 0.56 8.13
C VAL A 18 6.82 1.82 8.94
N ILE A 19 5.77 2.51 9.36
CA ILE A 19 5.88 3.72 10.16
C ILE A 19 5.15 3.59 11.50
N ASP A 20 5.75 4.15 12.56
CA ASP A 20 5.13 4.30 13.88
C ASP A 20 4.56 5.73 14.01
N VAL A 21 3.31 5.82 14.40
CA VAL A 21 2.58 7.08 14.58
C VAL A 21 1.99 7.23 15.99
N SER A 22 2.44 6.41 16.92
CA SER A 22 1.91 6.33 18.30
C SER A 22 2.05 7.63 19.09
N SER A 23 3.12 8.39 18.84
CA SER A 23 3.41 9.66 19.51
C SER A 23 2.74 10.89 18.86
N GLY A 24 1.94 10.67 17.80
CA GLY A 24 1.40 11.76 16.99
C GLY A 24 2.42 12.36 15.99
N LYS A 25 3.68 11.90 16.05
CA LYS A 25 4.72 12.15 15.06
C LYS A 25 4.99 10.87 14.28
N VAL A 26 5.43 11.03 13.05
CA VAL A 26 5.81 9.87 12.21
C VAL A 26 7.25 9.47 12.48
N ARG A 27 7.47 8.18 12.67
CA ARG A 27 8.80 7.58 12.80
C ARG A 27 8.91 6.39 11.85
N LEU A 28 9.94 6.37 11.01
CA LEU A 28 10.24 5.20 10.20
C LEU A 28 10.74 4.06 11.10
N LEU A 29 10.13 2.88 10.96
CA LEU A 29 10.61 1.65 11.61
C LEU A 29 11.46 0.84 10.65
N GLU A 30 10.95 0.61 9.42
CA GLU A 30 11.61 -0.18 8.39
C GLU A 30 11.06 0.19 7.02
N ALA A 31 11.86 0.03 5.98
CA ALA A 31 11.39 0.11 4.61
C ALA A 31 12.28 -0.74 3.70
N GLY A 32 11.69 -1.37 2.71
CA GLY A 32 12.41 -2.28 1.83
C GLY A 32 11.56 -2.78 0.68
N VAL A 33 12.06 -3.84 0.06
CA VAL A 33 11.38 -4.51 -1.05
C VAL A 33 11.36 -6.02 -0.84
N VAL A 34 10.24 -6.63 -1.18
CA VAL A 34 10.12 -8.07 -1.40
C VAL A 34 10.33 -8.31 -2.90
N ARG A 35 11.40 -9.05 -3.25
CA ARG A 35 11.72 -9.40 -4.64
C ARG A 35 11.35 -10.84 -4.92
N SER A 36 10.54 -11.05 -5.96
CA SER A 36 10.31 -12.39 -6.46
C SER A 36 11.39 -12.80 -7.47
N GLN A 37 11.98 -13.97 -7.26
CA GLN A 37 13.01 -14.55 -8.14
C GLN A 37 12.45 -15.64 -9.06
N SER A 38 11.29 -16.19 -8.73
CA SER A 38 10.63 -17.23 -9.52
C SER A 38 10.32 -16.76 -10.94
N LYS A 39 10.50 -17.67 -11.90
CA LYS A 39 10.12 -17.45 -13.32
C LYS A 39 8.62 -17.67 -13.53
N HIS A 40 7.96 -18.42 -12.65
CA HIS A 40 6.56 -18.79 -12.75
C HIS A 40 5.68 -17.89 -11.89
N LEU A 41 4.49 -17.57 -12.38
CA LEU A 41 3.53 -16.72 -11.68
C LEU A 41 3.21 -17.24 -10.26
N THR A 42 2.97 -18.54 -10.13
CA THR A 42 2.65 -19.19 -8.84
C THR A 42 3.77 -19.01 -7.82
N GLY A 43 5.02 -19.17 -8.24
CA GLY A 43 6.18 -18.95 -7.36
C GLY A 43 6.32 -17.48 -6.96
N LYS A 44 6.13 -16.54 -7.93
CA LYS A 44 6.17 -15.09 -7.62
C LYS A 44 5.13 -14.71 -6.57
N VAL A 45 3.90 -15.18 -6.75
CA VAL A 45 2.79 -14.90 -5.81
C VAL A 45 3.11 -15.47 -4.42
N GLY A 46 3.67 -16.69 -4.34
CA GLY A 46 4.11 -17.30 -3.09
C GLY A 46 5.20 -16.48 -2.39
N GLU A 47 6.26 -16.11 -3.11
CA GLU A 47 7.37 -15.30 -2.57
C GLU A 47 6.91 -13.92 -2.06
N ILE A 48 5.97 -13.26 -2.78
CA ILE A 48 5.40 -12.00 -2.32
C ILE A 48 4.56 -12.21 -1.05
N TYR A 49 3.72 -13.25 -1.04
CA TYR A 49 2.90 -13.59 0.12
C TYR A 49 3.77 -13.83 1.36
N ASP A 50 4.78 -14.69 1.24
CA ASP A 50 5.66 -15.04 2.36
C ASP A 50 6.44 -13.82 2.87
N GLY A 51 7.00 -13.00 1.96
CA GLY A 51 7.75 -11.81 2.34
C GLY A 51 6.88 -10.76 3.04
N ILE A 52 5.65 -10.51 2.56
CA ILE A 52 4.74 -9.57 3.23
C ILE A 52 4.25 -10.13 4.56
N ARG A 53 4.02 -11.44 4.66
CA ARG A 53 3.67 -12.10 5.92
C ARG A 53 4.79 -11.93 6.96
N GLU A 54 6.05 -12.12 6.57
CA GLU A 54 7.22 -11.91 7.45
C GLU A 54 7.27 -10.46 7.98
N VAL A 55 7.03 -9.47 7.11
CA VAL A 55 6.96 -8.06 7.53
C VAL A 55 5.83 -7.84 8.53
N ILE A 56 4.64 -8.40 8.28
CA ILE A 56 3.49 -8.29 9.18
C ILE A 56 3.78 -8.94 10.54
N GLU A 57 4.34 -10.15 10.55
CA GLU A 57 4.68 -10.89 11.78
C GLU A 57 5.75 -10.15 12.61
N THR A 58 6.72 -9.53 11.95
CA THR A 58 7.83 -8.80 12.59
C THR A 58 7.37 -7.49 13.21
N PHE A 59 6.65 -6.67 12.46
CA PHE A 59 6.32 -5.30 12.88
C PHE A 59 4.92 -5.17 13.49
N LYS A 60 4.06 -6.16 13.33
CA LYS A 60 2.69 -6.21 13.86
C LYS A 60 1.91 -4.91 13.60
N PRO A 61 1.76 -4.51 12.32
CA PRO A 61 1.03 -3.30 11.99
C PRO A 61 -0.44 -3.41 12.41
N ASP A 62 -1.07 -2.26 12.65
CA ASP A 62 -2.51 -2.19 12.93
C ASP A 62 -3.35 -2.15 11.65
N ILE A 63 -2.72 -1.77 10.53
CA ILE A 63 -3.40 -1.62 9.24
C ILE A 63 -2.42 -1.70 8.08
N VAL A 64 -2.92 -2.17 6.94
CA VAL A 64 -2.21 -2.15 5.65
C VAL A 64 -2.81 -1.06 4.77
N ALA A 65 -1.97 -0.13 4.31
CA ALA A 65 -2.31 0.85 3.28
C ALA A 65 -1.64 0.46 1.96
N MET A 66 -2.37 0.49 0.85
CA MET A 66 -1.90 -0.02 -0.44
C MET A 66 -2.30 0.91 -1.58
N GLU A 67 -1.54 0.94 -2.69
CA GLU A 67 -1.95 1.68 -3.86
C GLU A 67 -3.20 1.06 -4.50
N GLN A 68 -4.14 1.93 -4.93
CA GLN A 68 -5.33 1.49 -5.66
C GLN A 68 -4.96 1.13 -7.09
N LEU A 69 -5.39 -0.04 -7.54
CA LEU A 69 -5.20 -0.45 -8.92
C LEU A 69 -6.14 0.33 -9.83
N TYR A 70 -5.57 0.97 -10.86
CA TYR A 70 -6.33 1.53 -11.98
C TYR A 70 -6.15 0.65 -13.22
N THR A 71 -7.27 0.23 -13.79
CA THR A 71 -7.26 -0.44 -15.09
C THR A 71 -7.23 0.60 -16.19
N HIS A 72 -6.07 0.78 -16.83
CA HIS A 72 -6.04 1.43 -18.14
C HIS A 72 -6.39 0.40 -19.20
N TYR A 73 -7.39 0.69 -20.02
CA TYR A 73 -7.82 -0.17 -21.12
C TYR A 73 -6.68 -0.54 -22.07
N ASP A 74 -5.64 0.29 -22.14
CA ASP A 74 -4.50 0.10 -23.04
C ASP A 74 -3.49 -0.98 -22.58
N ARG A 75 -3.55 -1.45 -21.31
CA ARG A 75 -2.61 -2.44 -20.76
C ARG A 75 -3.29 -3.45 -19.83
N PRO A 76 -4.24 -4.24 -20.33
CA PRO A 76 -5.01 -5.18 -19.49
C PRO A 76 -4.12 -6.25 -18.84
N THR A 77 -3.10 -6.74 -19.55
CA THR A 77 -2.16 -7.75 -19.03
C THR A 77 -1.43 -7.26 -17.79
N THR A 78 -0.95 -6.01 -17.78
CA THR A 78 -0.28 -5.42 -16.61
C THR A 78 -1.24 -5.34 -15.41
N ALA A 79 -2.48 -4.91 -15.65
CA ALA A 79 -3.50 -4.84 -14.59
C ALA A 79 -3.82 -6.21 -13.99
N ILE A 80 -3.92 -7.26 -14.82
CA ILE A 80 -4.13 -8.64 -14.37
C ILE A 80 -2.94 -9.10 -13.51
N LEU A 81 -1.71 -8.89 -13.96
CA LEU A 81 -0.51 -9.28 -13.22
C LEU A 81 -0.39 -8.54 -11.87
N MET A 82 -0.69 -7.24 -11.84
CA MET A 82 -0.74 -6.48 -10.58
C MET A 82 -1.88 -6.96 -9.68
N GLY A 83 -3.01 -7.40 -10.26
CA GLY A 83 -4.11 -8.01 -9.52
C GLY A 83 -3.68 -9.26 -8.74
N HIS A 84 -2.82 -10.10 -9.30
CA HIS A 84 -2.26 -11.27 -8.59
C HIS A 84 -1.40 -10.84 -7.40
N ALA A 85 -0.49 -9.88 -7.57
CA ALA A 85 0.34 -9.37 -6.48
C ALA A 85 -0.53 -8.77 -5.34
N ARG A 86 -1.54 -7.97 -5.70
CA ARG A 86 -2.48 -7.41 -4.71
C ARG A 86 -3.28 -8.49 -4.00
N GLY A 87 -3.74 -9.50 -4.72
CA GLY A 87 -4.53 -10.60 -4.16
C GLY A 87 -3.78 -11.35 -3.06
N CYS A 88 -2.50 -11.67 -3.28
CA CYS A 88 -1.70 -12.36 -2.25
C CYS A 88 -1.37 -11.45 -1.06
N ILE A 89 -1.16 -10.13 -1.27
CA ILE A 89 -0.98 -9.16 -0.18
C ILE A 89 -2.27 -9.05 0.66
N CYS A 90 -3.43 -8.94 0.02
CA CYS A 90 -4.72 -8.93 0.72
C CYS A 90 -4.95 -10.22 1.50
N LEU A 91 -4.55 -11.37 0.97
CA LEU A 91 -4.64 -12.65 1.67
C LEU A 91 -3.75 -12.67 2.92
N ALA A 92 -2.48 -12.22 2.80
CA ALA A 92 -1.56 -12.14 3.93
C ALA A 92 -2.10 -11.22 5.04
N ALA A 93 -2.64 -10.06 4.68
CA ALA A 93 -3.26 -9.13 5.62
C ALA A 93 -4.50 -9.75 6.30
N ASN A 94 -5.41 -10.35 5.53
CA ASN A 94 -6.63 -10.97 6.06
C ASN A 94 -6.32 -12.10 7.04
N GLN A 95 -5.38 -12.98 6.72
CA GLN A 95 -4.97 -14.08 7.60
C GLN A 95 -4.30 -13.60 8.90
N SER A 96 -3.79 -12.36 8.88
CA SER A 96 -3.24 -11.69 10.07
C SER A 96 -4.27 -10.83 10.81
N GLY A 97 -5.54 -10.84 10.37
CA GLY A 97 -6.62 -10.05 10.98
C GLY A 97 -6.51 -8.55 10.72
N LEU A 98 -5.82 -8.14 9.66
CA LEU A 98 -5.58 -6.74 9.33
C LEU A 98 -6.53 -6.24 8.23
N ASP A 99 -7.05 -5.03 8.43
CA ASP A 99 -7.76 -4.30 7.39
C ASP A 99 -6.80 -3.77 6.32
N VAL A 100 -7.27 -3.72 5.06
CA VAL A 100 -6.54 -3.15 3.93
C VAL A 100 -7.28 -1.94 3.39
N VAL A 101 -6.59 -0.79 3.33
CA VAL A 101 -7.12 0.46 2.77
C VAL A 101 -6.36 0.81 1.49
N SER A 102 -7.07 1.26 0.45
CA SER A 102 -6.45 1.60 -0.83
C SER A 102 -6.52 3.10 -1.12
N TYR A 103 -5.43 3.64 -1.67
CA TYR A 103 -5.28 5.04 -2.04
C TYR A 103 -4.88 5.21 -3.49
N GLY A 104 -5.62 6.04 -4.24
CA GLY A 104 -5.25 6.40 -5.60
C GLY A 104 -4.02 7.34 -5.63
N ALA A 105 -3.16 7.18 -6.63
CA ALA A 105 -1.93 7.96 -6.79
C ALA A 105 -2.15 9.49 -6.70
N THR A 106 -3.20 10.02 -7.32
CA THR A 106 -3.55 11.46 -7.23
C THR A 106 -3.86 11.90 -5.80
N LYS A 107 -4.53 11.04 -5.00
CA LYS A 107 -4.85 11.32 -3.60
C LYS A 107 -3.58 11.32 -2.75
N VAL A 108 -2.69 10.34 -2.95
CA VAL A 108 -1.38 10.27 -2.29
C VAL A 108 -0.59 11.56 -2.55
N LYS A 109 -0.45 11.95 -3.82
CA LYS A 109 0.23 13.19 -4.23
C LYS A 109 -0.36 14.42 -3.56
N LYS A 110 -1.69 14.57 -3.60
CA LYS A 110 -2.40 15.72 -3.02
C LYS A 110 -2.21 15.83 -1.51
N ILE A 111 -2.26 14.71 -0.80
CA ILE A 111 -2.11 14.69 0.67
C ILE A 111 -0.68 15.06 1.08
N LEU A 112 0.33 14.52 0.39
CA LEU A 112 1.74 14.73 0.78
C LEU A 112 2.29 16.09 0.35
N THR A 113 1.80 16.65 -0.77
CA THR A 113 2.40 17.86 -1.36
C THR A 113 1.43 19.02 -1.54
N GLY A 114 0.15 18.82 -1.25
CA GLY A 114 -0.91 19.77 -1.58
C GLY A 114 -1.32 19.75 -3.08
N ASN A 115 -0.57 19.06 -3.95
CA ASN A 115 -0.77 19.05 -5.40
C ASN A 115 -0.96 17.60 -5.93
N GLY A 116 -2.14 17.28 -6.45
CA GLY A 116 -2.44 15.95 -7.04
C GLY A 116 -1.65 15.63 -8.32
N ARG A 117 -0.96 16.62 -8.92
CA ARG A 117 -0.09 16.47 -10.09
C ARG A 117 1.40 16.57 -9.72
N ALA A 118 1.76 16.42 -8.45
CA ALA A 118 3.14 16.48 -7.99
C ALA A 118 4.04 15.49 -8.75
N THR A 119 5.26 15.93 -9.02
CA THR A 119 6.29 15.10 -9.65
C THR A 119 6.83 14.07 -8.66
N LYS A 120 7.51 13.05 -9.17
CA LYS A 120 8.16 12.03 -8.32
C LYS A 120 9.18 12.64 -7.36
N ASP A 121 9.97 13.60 -7.84
CA ASP A 121 10.96 14.32 -7.01
C ASP A 121 10.28 15.09 -5.86
N GLN A 122 9.14 15.76 -6.11
CA GLN A 122 8.39 16.45 -5.07
C GLN A 122 7.89 15.50 -3.97
N ILE A 123 7.40 14.31 -4.36
CA ILE A 123 6.99 13.28 -3.41
C ILE A 123 8.19 12.76 -2.60
N GLN A 124 9.30 12.44 -3.25
CA GLN A 124 10.50 11.97 -2.57
C GLN A 124 11.05 13.01 -1.57
N ARG A 125 11.02 14.31 -1.93
CA ARG A 125 11.37 15.39 -1.01
C ARG A 125 10.44 15.47 0.19
N ALA A 126 9.13 15.33 -0.02
CA ALA A 126 8.15 15.35 1.06
C ALA A 126 8.40 14.17 2.03
N ILE A 127 8.63 12.96 1.52
CA ILE A 127 8.95 11.77 2.33
C ILE A 127 10.23 11.99 3.12
N LYS A 128 11.30 12.47 2.46
CA LYS A 128 12.59 12.72 3.09
C LYS A 128 12.48 13.70 4.25
N LEU A 129 11.75 14.80 4.07
CA LEU A 129 11.53 15.80 5.11
C LEU A 129 10.68 15.25 6.26
N GLU A 130 9.59 14.57 5.94
CA GLU A 130 8.65 14.06 6.94
C GLU A 130 9.26 12.99 7.84
N LEU A 131 10.04 12.09 7.25
CA LEU A 131 10.71 11.00 7.97
C LEU A 131 12.11 11.37 8.45
N ASN A 132 12.54 12.62 8.23
CA ASN A 132 13.88 13.13 8.61
C ASN A 132 15.02 12.23 8.08
N LEU A 133 14.92 11.80 6.80
CA LEU A 133 15.90 10.92 6.19
C LEU A 133 17.13 11.71 5.71
N THR A 134 18.30 11.10 5.79
CA THR A 134 19.55 11.69 5.26
C THR A 134 19.62 11.62 3.74
N THR A 135 19.08 10.54 3.15
CA THR A 135 19.04 10.28 1.70
C THR A 135 17.61 10.06 1.23
N TYR A 136 17.38 10.05 -0.07
CA TYR A 136 16.11 9.63 -0.63
C TYR A 136 15.91 8.12 -0.46
N PRO A 137 14.64 7.66 -0.22
CA PRO A 137 14.37 6.23 -0.16
C PRO A 137 14.64 5.57 -1.52
N GLU A 138 15.38 4.49 -1.52
CA GLU A 138 15.67 3.67 -2.70
C GLU A 138 15.50 2.18 -2.40
N PRO A 139 15.07 1.37 -3.37
CA PRO A 139 14.64 1.75 -4.72
C PRO A 139 13.32 2.54 -4.74
N PRO A 140 12.88 3.03 -5.93
CA PRO A 140 11.66 3.84 -6.06
C PRO A 140 10.41 3.24 -5.42
N ASP A 141 10.25 1.91 -5.46
CA ASP A 141 9.13 1.18 -4.86
C ASP A 141 9.02 1.42 -3.35
N VAL A 142 10.15 1.63 -2.67
CA VAL A 142 10.22 1.99 -1.24
C VAL A 142 9.64 3.38 -0.99
N ALA A 143 9.99 4.35 -1.83
CA ALA A 143 9.45 5.70 -1.73
C ALA A 143 7.93 5.71 -1.95
N ASP A 144 7.45 4.96 -2.94
CA ASP A 144 6.02 4.86 -3.25
C ASP A 144 5.25 4.19 -2.09
N ALA A 145 5.80 3.14 -1.48
CA ALA A 145 5.22 2.50 -0.29
C ALA A 145 5.18 3.41 0.94
N LEU A 146 6.25 4.16 1.20
CA LEU A 146 6.30 5.14 2.29
C LEU A 146 5.31 6.29 2.06
N ALA A 147 5.17 6.76 0.79
CA ALA A 147 4.16 7.75 0.43
C ALA A 147 2.75 7.29 0.77
N ILE A 148 2.44 6.01 0.54
CA ILE A 148 1.14 5.41 0.84
C ILE A 148 0.91 5.33 2.36
N ALA A 149 1.91 4.92 3.14
CA ALA A 149 1.82 4.88 4.60
C ALA A 149 1.56 6.28 5.19
N LEU A 150 2.32 7.28 4.75
CA LEU A 150 2.15 8.69 5.14
C LEU A 150 0.79 9.25 4.71
N CYS A 151 0.32 8.89 3.51
CA CYS A 151 -1.00 9.27 3.03
C CYS A 151 -2.09 8.77 3.99
N HIS A 152 -2.01 7.52 4.45
CA HIS A 152 -2.97 6.97 5.40
C HIS A 152 -2.94 7.72 6.73
N PHE A 153 -1.76 8.01 7.27
CA PHE A 153 -1.60 8.76 8.51
C PHE A 153 -2.25 10.14 8.43
N TYR A 154 -1.94 10.93 7.41
CA TYR A 154 -2.49 12.27 7.25
C TYR A 154 -3.97 12.28 6.90
N HIS A 155 -4.43 11.30 6.13
CA HIS A 155 -5.85 11.17 5.81
C HIS A 155 -6.71 10.99 7.06
N GLY A 156 -6.27 10.16 8.00
CA GLY A 156 -6.94 9.99 9.30
C GLY A 156 -6.99 11.27 10.15
N ARG A 157 -5.94 12.11 10.09
CA ARG A 157 -5.87 13.38 10.85
C ARG A 157 -6.74 14.49 10.27
N LEU A 158 -7.02 14.48 8.98
CA LEU A 158 -7.89 15.45 8.32
C LEU A 158 -9.39 15.22 8.63
N GLY A 159 -9.73 14.31 9.54
CA GLY A 159 -11.11 14.04 9.96
C GLY A 159 -11.94 13.32 8.90
N VAL A 160 -11.33 12.88 7.83
CA VAL A 160 -11.98 12.06 6.82
C VAL A 160 -11.98 10.62 7.33
N HIS A 161 -12.99 10.25 8.12
CA HIS A 161 -13.21 8.86 8.48
C HIS A 161 -13.38 8.04 7.20
N VAL A 162 -12.47 7.11 6.96
CA VAL A 162 -12.67 6.08 5.95
C VAL A 162 -13.86 5.24 6.45
N LYS A 163 -15.01 5.41 5.80
CA LYS A 163 -16.17 4.57 6.12
C LYS A 163 -15.79 3.12 5.83
N PRO A 164 -16.22 2.15 6.65
CA PRO A 164 -16.02 0.72 6.34
C PRO A 164 -16.42 0.34 4.90
N SER A 165 -17.39 1.02 4.31
CA SER A 165 -17.78 0.90 2.91
C SER A 165 -16.71 1.36 1.90
N GLU A 166 -15.74 2.18 2.27
CA GLU A 166 -14.63 2.60 1.41
C GLU A 166 -13.44 1.63 1.46
N LEU A 167 -13.42 0.75 2.47
CA LEU A 167 -12.44 -0.33 2.60
C LEU A 167 -12.58 -1.38 1.49
N HIS A 168 -13.76 -1.51 0.89
CA HIS A 168 -14.13 -2.56 -0.07
C HIS A 168 -14.38 -2.05 -1.49
N HIS A 169 -14.20 -0.76 -1.78
CA HIS A 169 -14.66 -0.04 -2.98
C HIS A 169 -14.04 -0.42 -4.34
N GLY A 170 -13.45 -1.59 -4.48
CA GLY A 170 -13.05 -2.09 -5.81
C GLY A 170 -13.89 -3.27 -6.30
N ILE A 171 -14.42 -4.10 -5.40
CA ILE A 171 -15.04 -5.38 -5.73
C ILE A 171 -16.57 -5.34 -5.58
N ASP A 172 -17.11 -4.60 -4.60
CA ASP A 172 -18.56 -4.55 -4.34
C ASP A 172 -19.39 -3.96 -5.49
N ARG A 173 -18.77 -3.19 -6.38
CA ARG A 173 -19.44 -2.71 -7.61
C ARG A 173 -19.54 -3.78 -8.70
N LEU A 174 -18.70 -4.82 -8.64
CA LEU A 174 -18.69 -5.92 -9.60
C LEU A 174 -19.63 -7.07 -9.15
N PHE A 175 -19.96 -7.12 -7.88
CA PHE A 175 -20.85 -8.12 -7.29
C PHE A 175 -21.87 -7.40 -6.40
N PRO A 176 -22.91 -6.76 -6.98
CA PRO A 176 -24.02 -6.25 -6.17
C PRO A 176 -24.62 -7.43 -5.39
N ASN A 177 -24.78 -7.24 -4.07
CA ASN A 177 -25.32 -8.21 -3.12
C ASN A 177 -26.68 -8.73 -3.59
N ASP A 178 -26.68 -9.83 -4.31
CA ASP A 178 -27.90 -10.56 -4.68
C ASP A 178 -27.74 -12.10 -4.57
N ILE A 179 -27.04 -12.57 -3.53
CA ILE A 179 -26.96 -14.00 -3.20
C ILE A 179 -27.49 -14.26 -1.78
N SER A 180 -28.54 -13.58 -1.37
CA SER A 180 -29.25 -13.90 -0.13
C SER A 180 -30.75 -13.98 -0.32
N ARG A 181 -31.22 -14.72 -1.35
CA ARG A 181 -32.58 -15.22 -1.47
C ARG A 181 -32.63 -16.41 -2.43
N GLN A 182 -32.22 -17.57 -1.97
CA GLN A 182 -32.86 -18.86 -2.31
C GLN A 182 -32.67 -19.83 -1.17
#